data_5ac6ee23cf6ad77fb8ea6982db7c704a
#
_entry.id   5ac6ee23cf6ad77fb8ea6982db7c704a
#
_cell.length_a   1.000
_cell.length_b   1.000
_cell.length_c   1.000
_cell.angle_alpha   90.00
_cell.angle_beta   90.00
_cell.angle_gamma   90.00
#
_symmetry.space_group_name_H-M   'P 1'
#
loop_
_entity.id
_entity.type
_entity.pdbx_description
1 polymer ?
#
loop_
_entity_poly.entity_id
_entity_poly.type
_entity_poly.pdbx_seq_one_letter_code
_entity_poly.pdbx_strand_id
1 'polypeptide(L)'
;CDWSSDVCSSDLKLWTENEKGAKITFRKFQNSFEEAEYVAGEISGKVGSGACKYGDIAILYRTNAQSRLFEEKLLIANIPYKIVGSVNFYARREVKDLLSYLKTVDNAQDDLAVQRIINVPKRGIGATTISRIQAHATETGMDFYGALLEAQYIPGLSRSLSKVESFTRFIQKLKTQAEYYSVK
;
A
#
# COMPACT_ATOMS: atom_id res chain seq x y z
N CYS A 1 -14.18 -33.24 -14.21
CA CYS A 1 -12.72 -33.29 -14.11
C CYS A 1 -12.36 -33.61 -12.67
N ASP A 2 -11.73 -34.76 -12.47
CA ASP A 2 -11.32 -35.24 -11.17
C ASP A 2 -9.99 -34.54 -10.80
N TRP A 3 -10.06 -33.59 -9.90
CA TRP A 3 -8.90 -32.81 -9.45
C TRP A 3 -7.93 -33.63 -8.59
N SER A 4 -8.26 -34.88 -8.31
CA SER A 4 -7.43 -35.80 -7.52
C SER A 4 -6.38 -36.56 -8.34
N SER A 5 -6.44 -36.52 -9.67
CA SER A 5 -5.57 -37.33 -10.52
C SER A 5 -4.22 -36.72 -10.88
N ASP A 6 -4.02 -35.41 -10.67
CA ASP A 6 -2.76 -34.73 -11.02
C ASP A 6 -1.82 -34.44 -9.82
N VAL A 7 -2.14 -34.90 -8.66
CA VAL A 7 -1.24 -34.82 -7.51
C VAL A 7 -0.42 -36.08 -7.46
N CYS A 8 0.80 -35.97 -7.95
CA CYS A 8 1.94 -36.85 -7.67
C CYS A 8 1.65 -37.95 -6.64
N SER A 9 1.50 -39.17 -7.10
CA SER A 9 1.73 -40.49 -6.47
C SER A 9 1.93 -40.57 -4.94
N SER A 10 1.29 -39.78 -4.14
CA SER A 10 1.18 -39.98 -2.71
C SER A 10 -0.25 -40.45 -2.41
N ASP A 11 -0.34 -41.55 -1.70
CA ASP A 11 -1.61 -42.19 -1.25
C ASP A 11 -2.41 -41.30 -0.29
N LEU A 12 -2.42 -40.00 -0.49
CA LEU A 12 -3.15 -39.01 0.29
C LEU A 12 -4.63 -39.05 -0.10
N LYS A 13 -5.42 -39.77 0.70
CA LYS A 13 -6.87 -39.78 0.63
C LYS A 13 -7.40 -38.60 1.43
N LEU A 14 -8.09 -37.67 0.76
CA LEU A 14 -8.80 -36.60 1.47
C LEU A 14 -9.95 -37.24 2.26
N TRP A 15 -10.03 -36.96 3.55
CA TRP A 15 -11.07 -37.45 4.43
C TRP A 15 -11.59 -36.31 5.34
N THR A 16 -12.78 -36.48 5.85
CA THR A 16 -13.39 -35.54 6.80
C THR A 16 -14.34 -36.29 7.73
N GLU A 17 -14.41 -35.85 8.95
CA GLU A 17 -15.40 -36.30 9.92
C GLU A 17 -16.66 -35.40 9.93
N ASN A 18 -16.61 -34.31 9.17
CA ASN A 18 -17.74 -33.39 9.09
C ASN A 18 -18.88 -34.01 8.27
N GLU A 19 -20.11 -33.64 8.64
CA GLU A 19 -21.32 -34.01 7.90
C GLU A 19 -21.29 -33.43 6.47
N LYS A 20 -22.11 -34.03 5.60
CA LYS A 20 -22.21 -33.63 4.19
C LYS A 20 -22.81 -32.23 4.09
N GLY A 21 -22.00 -31.23 3.76
CA GLY A 21 -22.42 -29.85 3.61
C GLY A 21 -23.09 -29.53 2.26
N ALA A 22 -23.26 -28.25 1.99
CA ALA A 22 -23.77 -27.75 0.71
C ALA A 22 -22.81 -28.10 -0.45
N LYS A 23 -23.37 -28.23 -1.65
CA LYS A 23 -22.57 -28.50 -2.86
C LYS A 23 -21.67 -27.32 -3.19
N ILE A 24 -20.47 -27.61 -3.72
CA ILE A 24 -19.54 -26.62 -4.21
C ILE A 24 -20.16 -25.89 -5.42
N THR A 25 -20.18 -24.57 -5.37
CA THR A 25 -20.59 -23.74 -6.52
C THR A 25 -19.33 -23.29 -7.29
N PHE A 26 -19.28 -23.61 -8.57
CA PHE A 26 -18.23 -23.17 -9.47
C PHE A 26 -18.74 -22.03 -10.34
N ARG A 27 -17.95 -20.94 -10.43
CA ARG A 27 -18.22 -19.83 -11.35
C ARG A 27 -16.96 -19.43 -12.09
N LYS A 28 -17.10 -19.01 -13.34
CA LYS A 28 -16.04 -18.48 -14.19
C LYS A 28 -16.36 -17.01 -14.50
N PHE A 29 -15.38 -16.14 -14.32
CA PHE A 29 -15.48 -14.71 -14.58
C PHE A 29 -14.60 -14.33 -15.77
N GLN A 30 -14.90 -13.22 -16.44
CA GLN A 30 -14.11 -12.73 -17.56
C GLN A 30 -12.82 -12.05 -17.10
N ASN A 31 -12.86 -11.45 -15.90
CA ASN A 31 -11.72 -10.75 -15.29
C ASN A 31 -11.78 -10.83 -13.77
N SER A 32 -10.65 -10.55 -13.13
CA SER A 32 -10.51 -10.58 -11.66
C SER A 32 -11.32 -9.50 -10.94
N PHE A 33 -11.72 -8.45 -11.63
CA PHE A 33 -12.55 -7.39 -11.06
C PHE A 33 -13.99 -7.86 -10.84
N GLU A 34 -14.58 -8.52 -11.82
CA GLU A 34 -15.91 -9.15 -11.72
C GLU A 34 -15.93 -10.22 -10.62
N GLU A 35 -14.85 -11.01 -10.53
CA GLU A 35 -14.68 -12.01 -9.47
C GLU A 35 -14.76 -11.37 -8.08
N ALA A 36 -13.96 -10.32 -7.84
CA ALA A 36 -13.91 -9.65 -6.55
C ALA A 36 -15.23 -8.95 -6.20
N GLU A 37 -15.91 -8.36 -7.18
CA GLU A 37 -17.21 -7.72 -7.01
C GLU A 37 -18.30 -8.75 -6.66
N TYR A 38 -18.32 -9.87 -7.37
CA TYR A 38 -19.25 -10.97 -7.08
C TYR A 38 -19.04 -11.51 -5.67
N VAL A 39 -17.80 -11.76 -5.26
CA VAL A 39 -17.48 -12.26 -3.92
C VAL A 39 -17.91 -11.28 -2.84
N ALA A 40 -17.65 -9.98 -3.00
CA ALA A 40 -18.09 -8.97 -2.06
C ALA A 40 -19.65 -8.92 -1.95
N GLY A 41 -20.34 -9.03 -3.08
CA GLY A 41 -21.80 -9.10 -3.13
C GLY A 41 -22.36 -10.34 -2.43
N GLU A 42 -21.78 -11.53 -2.66
CA GLU A 42 -22.17 -12.77 -1.98
C GLU A 42 -21.98 -12.68 -0.46
N ILE A 43 -20.87 -12.10 0.00
CA ILE A 43 -20.61 -11.90 1.43
C ILE A 43 -21.67 -10.98 2.03
N SER A 44 -21.94 -9.83 1.40
CA SER A 44 -22.95 -8.87 1.86
C SER A 44 -24.34 -9.53 1.92
N GLY A 45 -24.71 -10.31 0.90
CA GLY A 45 -25.99 -11.00 0.85
C GLY A 45 -26.16 -12.05 1.96
N LYS A 46 -25.14 -12.87 2.18
CA LYS A 46 -25.17 -13.92 3.23
C LYS A 46 -25.21 -13.35 4.64
N VAL A 47 -24.44 -12.30 4.90
CA VAL A 47 -24.44 -11.65 6.21
C VAL A 47 -25.72 -10.84 6.41
N GLY A 48 -26.20 -10.14 5.38
CA GLY A 48 -27.45 -9.38 5.41
C GLY A 48 -28.68 -10.26 5.63
N SER A 49 -28.70 -11.49 5.12
CA SER A 49 -29.75 -12.48 5.37
C SER A 49 -29.65 -13.17 6.75
N GLY A 50 -28.58 -12.90 7.51
CA GLY A 50 -28.33 -13.55 8.80
C GLY A 50 -27.85 -15.01 8.70
N ALA A 51 -27.48 -15.47 7.49
CA ALA A 51 -27.03 -16.86 7.28
C ALA A 51 -25.66 -17.14 7.94
N CYS A 52 -24.79 -16.13 8.04
CA CYS A 52 -23.48 -16.23 8.69
C CYS A 52 -22.99 -14.84 9.13
N LYS A 53 -21.93 -14.82 9.92
CA LYS A 53 -21.23 -13.59 10.32
C LYS A 53 -19.99 -13.38 9.43
N TYR A 54 -19.46 -12.16 9.36
CA TYR A 54 -18.21 -11.88 8.62
C TYR A 54 -17.04 -12.76 9.05
N GLY A 55 -16.94 -13.09 10.35
CA GLY A 55 -15.89 -13.95 10.89
C GLY A 55 -15.97 -15.42 10.46
N ASP A 56 -17.09 -15.85 9.91
CA ASP A 56 -17.31 -17.23 9.47
C ASP A 56 -16.92 -17.44 8.01
N ILE A 57 -16.49 -16.39 7.32
CA ILE A 57 -16.17 -16.39 5.89
C ILE A 57 -14.67 -16.25 5.69
N ALA A 58 -14.08 -17.07 4.83
CA ALA A 58 -12.71 -16.96 4.41
C ALA A 58 -12.62 -16.90 2.88
N ILE A 59 -11.76 -15.99 2.37
CA ILE A 59 -11.38 -15.93 0.95
C ILE A 59 -9.98 -16.50 0.82
N LEU A 60 -9.86 -17.59 0.06
CA LEU A 60 -8.57 -18.24 -0.21
C LEU A 60 -8.13 -17.90 -1.63
N TYR A 61 -6.88 -17.48 -1.79
CA TYR A 61 -6.30 -17.15 -3.09
C TYR A 61 -4.88 -17.72 -3.22
N ARG A 62 -4.45 -17.95 -4.44
CA ARG A 62 -3.15 -18.58 -4.71
C ARG A 62 -1.97 -17.62 -4.57
N THR A 63 -2.15 -16.37 -4.97
CA THR A 63 -1.07 -15.37 -5.00
C THR A 63 -1.47 -14.12 -4.25
N ASN A 64 -0.50 -13.50 -3.55
CA ASN A 64 -0.74 -12.25 -2.83
C ASN A 64 -1.17 -11.08 -3.72
N ALA A 65 -0.94 -11.16 -5.04
CA ALA A 65 -1.39 -10.13 -5.98
C ALA A 65 -2.93 -10.09 -6.11
N GLN A 66 -3.59 -11.23 -5.92
CA GLN A 66 -5.05 -11.34 -5.99
C GLN A 66 -5.75 -10.63 -4.82
N SER A 67 -5.11 -10.54 -3.64
CA SER A 67 -5.72 -9.92 -2.46
C SER A 67 -6.12 -8.48 -2.68
N ARG A 68 -5.38 -7.73 -3.51
CA ARG A 68 -5.59 -6.30 -3.72
C ARG A 68 -7.00 -5.97 -4.21
N LEU A 69 -7.49 -6.68 -5.20
CA LEU A 69 -8.84 -6.44 -5.74
C LEU A 69 -9.93 -6.80 -4.74
N PHE A 70 -9.74 -7.87 -3.97
CA PHE A 70 -10.65 -8.22 -2.88
C PHE A 70 -10.64 -7.14 -1.79
N GLU A 71 -9.46 -6.67 -1.35
CA GLU A 71 -9.33 -5.59 -0.36
C GLU A 71 -10.08 -4.34 -0.82
N GLU A 72 -9.89 -3.94 -2.07
CA GLU A 72 -10.51 -2.76 -2.67
C GLU A 72 -12.04 -2.88 -2.70
N LYS A 73 -12.58 -4.03 -3.12
CA LYS A 73 -14.02 -4.28 -3.18
C LYS A 73 -14.66 -4.43 -1.80
N LEU A 74 -13.99 -5.08 -0.87
CA LEU A 74 -14.46 -5.21 0.51
C LEU A 74 -14.49 -3.84 1.22
N LEU A 75 -13.49 -2.99 0.96
CA LEU A 75 -13.44 -1.63 1.50
C LEU A 75 -14.59 -0.76 0.97
N ILE A 76 -14.84 -0.79 -0.35
CA ILE A 76 -15.95 -0.07 -0.99
C ILE A 76 -17.30 -0.54 -0.42
N ALA A 77 -17.44 -1.85 -0.20
CA ALA A 77 -18.67 -2.44 0.36
C ALA A 77 -18.77 -2.29 1.90
N ASN A 78 -17.83 -1.61 2.57
CA ASN A 78 -17.74 -1.49 4.03
C ASN A 78 -17.76 -2.86 4.77
N ILE A 79 -17.17 -3.88 4.17
CA ILE A 79 -17.05 -5.22 4.76
C ILE A 79 -15.74 -5.28 5.57
N PRO A 80 -15.80 -5.54 6.89
CA PRO A 80 -14.59 -5.69 7.70
C PRO A 80 -13.84 -6.96 7.30
N TYR A 81 -12.52 -6.85 7.09
CA TYR A 81 -11.68 -7.98 6.70
C TYR A 81 -10.34 -7.97 7.43
N LYS A 82 -9.68 -9.13 7.46
CA LYS A 82 -8.33 -9.31 7.97
C LYS A 82 -7.53 -10.16 6.99
N ILE A 83 -6.35 -9.68 6.60
CA ILE A 83 -5.43 -10.47 5.76
C ILE A 83 -4.54 -11.30 6.67
N VAL A 84 -4.46 -12.60 6.36
CA VAL A 84 -3.63 -13.56 7.09
C VAL A 84 -2.48 -14.02 6.18
N GLY A 85 -1.25 -13.99 6.70
CA GLY A 85 -0.07 -14.48 5.98
C GLY A 85 0.50 -13.54 4.91
N SER A 86 -0.05 -12.33 4.73
CA SER A 86 0.47 -11.32 3.82
C SER A 86 0.47 -9.94 4.48
N VAL A 87 1.38 -9.08 4.03
CA VAL A 87 1.35 -7.66 4.38
C VAL A 87 0.35 -6.98 3.45
N ASN A 88 -0.60 -6.24 4.03
CA ASN A 88 -1.54 -5.40 3.29
C ASN A 88 -0.78 -4.62 2.20
N PHE A 89 -1.34 -4.52 1.00
CA PHE A 89 -0.72 -3.83 -0.13
C PHE A 89 -0.23 -2.43 0.23
N TYR A 90 -1.06 -1.65 0.92
CA TYR A 90 -0.71 -0.29 1.37
C TYR A 90 0.31 -0.24 2.51
N ALA A 91 0.54 -1.36 3.19
CA ALA A 91 1.58 -1.46 4.22
C ALA A 91 2.96 -1.80 3.65
N ARG A 92 3.06 -2.17 2.37
CA ARG A 92 4.33 -2.43 1.69
C ARG A 92 5.18 -1.17 1.65
N ARG A 93 6.48 -1.37 1.84
CA ARG A 93 7.45 -0.26 1.91
C ARG A 93 7.40 0.62 0.65
N GLU A 94 7.42 0.00 -0.51
CA GLU A 94 7.44 0.66 -1.82
C GLU A 94 6.18 1.51 -2.03
N VAL A 95 5.02 0.99 -1.63
CA VAL A 95 3.74 1.70 -1.72
C VAL A 95 3.72 2.91 -0.79
N LYS A 96 4.19 2.74 0.45
CA LYS A 96 4.34 3.85 1.39
C LYS A 96 5.31 4.91 0.90
N ASP A 97 6.40 4.52 0.25
CA ASP A 97 7.37 5.45 -0.32
C ASP A 97 6.73 6.25 -1.47
N LEU A 98 6.01 5.60 -2.39
CA LEU A 98 5.28 6.28 -3.46
C LEU A 98 4.19 7.21 -2.93
N LEU A 99 3.40 6.78 -1.96
CA LEU A 99 2.39 7.63 -1.32
C LEU A 99 3.03 8.85 -0.65
N SER A 100 4.20 8.69 -0.02
CA SER A 100 4.93 9.81 0.57
C SER A 100 5.43 10.79 -0.48
N TYR A 101 5.85 10.32 -1.67
CA TYR A 101 6.15 11.19 -2.80
C TYR A 101 4.91 11.97 -3.25
N LEU A 102 3.78 11.31 -3.45
CA LEU A 102 2.54 11.97 -3.86
C LEU A 102 2.10 13.03 -2.84
N LYS A 103 2.13 12.71 -1.55
CA LYS A 103 1.85 13.66 -0.47
C LYS A 103 2.79 14.86 -0.49
N THR A 104 4.09 14.64 -0.70
CA THR A 104 5.07 15.72 -0.75
C THR A 104 4.88 16.61 -1.98
N VAL A 105 4.45 16.05 -3.10
CA VAL A 105 4.14 16.80 -4.33
C VAL A 105 2.86 17.61 -4.16
N ASP A 106 1.84 17.04 -3.56
CA ASP A 106 0.56 17.71 -3.30
C ASP A 106 0.72 18.78 -2.21
N ASN A 107 1.16 18.36 -1.02
CA ASN A 107 1.36 19.25 0.12
C ASN A 107 2.60 18.83 0.91
N ALA A 108 3.67 19.60 0.80
CA ALA A 108 4.96 19.32 1.45
C ALA A 108 4.96 19.57 2.99
N GLN A 109 3.83 19.85 3.60
CA GLN A 109 3.71 20.09 5.05
C GLN A 109 3.75 18.79 5.91
N ASP A 110 3.62 17.61 5.28
CA ASP A 110 3.78 16.33 5.98
C ASP A 110 5.28 16.01 6.15
N ASP A 111 5.88 16.49 7.23
CA ASP A 111 7.31 16.29 7.55
C ASP A 111 7.72 14.82 7.53
N LEU A 112 6.86 13.92 8.02
CA LEU A 112 7.14 12.48 8.03
C LEU A 112 7.20 11.91 6.61
N ALA A 113 6.34 12.38 5.71
CA ALA A 113 6.38 11.99 4.31
C ALA A 113 7.66 12.47 3.63
N VAL A 114 8.06 13.73 3.85
CA VAL A 114 9.30 14.30 3.28
C VAL A 114 10.53 13.56 3.81
N GLN A 115 10.63 13.35 5.12
CA GLN A 115 11.75 12.64 5.75
C GLN A 115 11.84 11.19 5.27
N ARG A 116 10.71 10.55 5.01
CA ARG A 116 10.69 9.19 4.49
C ARG A 116 11.34 9.08 3.12
N ILE A 117 11.07 10.02 2.23
CA ILE A 117 11.51 9.94 0.82
C ILE A 117 12.83 10.65 0.52
N ILE A 118 13.33 11.48 1.42
CA ILE A 118 14.54 12.27 1.19
C ILE A 118 15.74 11.43 0.74
N ASN A 119 15.78 10.17 1.21
CA ASN A 119 16.85 9.22 0.91
C ASN A 119 16.33 7.94 0.18
N VAL A 120 15.17 8.01 -0.42
CA VAL A 120 14.58 6.95 -1.25
C VAL A 120 14.28 7.53 -2.65
N PRO A 121 14.98 7.13 -3.71
CA PRO A 121 16.17 6.26 -3.73
C PRO A 121 17.34 6.87 -2.96
N LYS A 122 18.35 6.04 -2.66
CA LYS A 122 19.50 6.45 -1.85
C LYS A 122 20.25 7.64 -2.48
N ARG A 123 20.26 8.78 -1.78
CA ARG A 123 20.91 10.03 -2.21
C ARG A 123 22.17 10.37 -1.40
N GLY A 124 22.45 9.60 -0.35
CA GLY A 124 23.59 9.84 0.53
C GLY A 124 23.40 11.06 1.44
N ILE A 125 22.14 11.39 1.79
CA ILE A 125 21.81 12.37 2.81
C ILE A 125 21.78 11.62 4.15
N GLY A 126 22.78 11.87 5.00
CA GLY A 126 22.95 11.15 6.26
C GLY A 126 22.01 11.63 7.36
N ALA A 127 21.86 10.81 8.41
CA ALA A 127 21.04 11.14 9.59
C ALA A 127 21.44 12.47 10.24
N THR A 128 22.73 12.77 10.33
CA THR A 128 23.24 14.04 10.87
C THR A 128 22.75 15.26 10.07
N THR A 129 22.67 15.13 8.75
CA THR A 129 22.14 16.19 7.88
C THR A 129 20.64 16.39 8.15
N ILE A 130 19.87 15.31 8.24
CA ILE A 130 18.43 15.33 8.54
C ILE A 130 18.19 15.98 9.91
N SER A 131 18.97 15.59 10.94
CA SER A 131 18.82 16.16 12.29
C SER A 131 19.11 17.67 12.33
N ARG A 132 20.11 18.16 11.56
CA ARG A 132 20.40 19.60 11.48
C ARG A 132 19.28 20.38 10.79
N ILE A 133 18.72 19.83 9.73
CA ILE A 133 17.58 20.44 9.04
C ILE A 133 16.36 20.47 9.95
N GLN A 134 16.11 19.39 10.70
CA GLN A 134 15.02 19.34 11.67
C GLN A 134 15.20 20.35 12.82
N ALA A 135 16.42 20.50 13.33
CA ALA A 135 16.71 21.49 14.37
C ALA A 135 16.42 22.91 13.84
N HIS A 136 16.89 23.23 12.64
CA HIS A 136 16.64 24.52 11.99
C HIS A 136 15.14 24.76 11.77
N ALA A 137 14.39 23.76 11.28
CA ALA A 137 12.95 23.84 11.13
C ALA A 137 12.25 24.16 12.46
N THR A 138 12.66 23.51 13.54
CA THR A 138 12.12 23.75 14.88
C THR A 138 12.44 25.16 15.41
N GLU A 139 13.68 25.63 15.21
CA GLU A 139 14.14 26.95 15.64
C GLU A 139 13.43 28.09 14.91
N THR A 140 13.15 27.90 13.61
CA THR A 140 12.53 28.92 12.76
C THR A 140 11.00 28.81 12.68
N GLY A 141 10.42 27.74 13.24
CA GLY A 141 8.98 27.47 13.17
C GLY A 141 8.48 27.09 11.78
N MET A 142 9.37 26.62 10.90
CA MET A 142 9.05 26.16 9.55
C MET A 142 8.74 24.67 9.53
N ASP A 143 8.08 24.21 8.45
CA ASP A 143 8.03 22.79 8.12
C ASP A 143 9.40 22.26 7.64
N PHE A 144 9.58 20.96 7.66
CA PHE A 144 10.83 20.33 7.25
C PHE A 144 11.21 20.62 5.79
N TYR A 145 10.22 20.74 4.91
CA TYR A 145 10.46 21.05 3.50
C TYR A 145 10.90 22.50 3.31
N GLY A 146 10.32 23.44 4.04
CA GLY A 146 10.78 24.83 4.07
C GLY A 146 12.24 24.94 4.51
N ALA A 147 12.61 24.23 5.58
CA ALA A 147 14.00 24.19 6.04
C ALA A 147 14.93 23.54 5.00
N LEU A 148 14.47 22.59 4.18
CA LEU A 148 15.25 22.04 3.06
C LEU A 148 15.52 23.09 1.97
N LEU A 149 14.58 23.98 1.71
CA LEU A 149 14.76 25.08 0.74
C LEU A 149 15.78 26.10 1.24
N GLU A 150 15.90 26.26 2.55
CA GLU A 150 16.86 27.16 3.21
C GLU A 150 18.18 26.47 3.59
N ALA A 151 18.43 25.27 3.11
CA ALA A 151 19.59 24.44 3.49
C ALA A 151 20.95 25.17 3.35
N GLN A 152 21.06 26.16 2.48
CA GLN A 152 22.28 26.98 2.30
C GLN A 152 22.62 27.82 3.52
N TYR A 153 21.64 28.18 4.35
CA TYR A 153 21.83 28.99 5.56
C TYR A 153 22.10 28.15 6.81
N ILE A 154 21.96 26.82 6.71
CA ILE A 154 22.13 25.93 7.86
C ILE A 154 23.61 25.59 8.06
N PRO A 155 24.21 25.94 9.24
CA PRO A 155 25.60 25.66 9.51
C PRO A 155 25.96 24.16 9.42
N GLY A 156 27.10 23.88 8.76
CA GLY A 156 27.62 22.51 8.68
C GLY A 156 26.93 21.58 7.66
N LEU A 157 26.09 22.13 6.76
CA LEU A 157 25.48 21.38 5.66
C LEU A 157 26.27 21.42 4.34
N SER A 158 27.36 22.16 4.25
CA SER A 158 28.13 22.41 3.03
C SER A 158 28.46 21.15 2.22
N ARG A 159 28.82 20.04 2.89
CA ARG A 159 29.11 18.74 2.22
C ARG A 159 27.88 18.04 1.65
N SER A 160 26.70 18.33 2.17
CA SER A 160 25.45 17.69 1.79
C SER A 160 24.54 18.62 1.00
N LEU A 161 24.90 19.90 0.87
CA LEU A 161 24.06 20.94 0.25
C LEU A 161 23.62 20.57 -1.17
N SER A 162 24.55 20.18 -2.03
CA SER A 162 24.25 19.80 -3.42
C SER A 162 23.26 18.63 -3.52
N LYS A 163 23.29 17.70 -2.55
CA LYS A 163 22.38 16.57 -2.50
C LYS A 163 20.96 16.98 -2.06
N VAL A 164 20.89 17.89 -1.08
CA VAL A 164 19.63 18.47 -0.61
C VAL A 164 19.00 19.30 -1.72
N GLU A 165 19.75 20.17 -2.38
CA GLU A 165 19.28 20.96 -3.51
C GLU A 165 18.82 20.09 -4.69
N SER A 166 19.52 19.00 -4.95
CA SER A 166 19.12 18.04 -5.98
C SER A 166 17.76 17.40 -5.66
N PHE A 167 17.51 17.08 -4.39
CA PHE A 167 16.23 16.55 -3.95
C PHE A 167 15.12 17.60 -4.05
N THR A 168 15.33 18.81 -3.53
CA THR A 168 14.31 19.89 -3.59
C THR A 168 13.97 20.26 -5.03
N ARG A 169 14.97 20.36 -5.92
CA ARG A 169 14.77 20.59 -7.35
C ARG A 169 13.97 19.48 -8.01
N PHE A 170 14.22 18.23 -7.64
CA PHE A 170 13.45 17.10 -8.13
C PHE A 170 11.97 17.18 -7.71
N ILE A 171 11.68 17.48 -6.45
CA ILE A 171 10.29 17.64 -5.96
C ILE A 171 9.61 18.83 -6.65
N GLN A 172 10.29 19.96 -6.82
CA GLN A 172 9.76 21.12 -7.53
C GLN A 172 9.39 20.78 -8.98
N LYS A 173 10.28 20.04 -9.67
CA LYS A 173 9.98 19.55 -11.02
C LYS A 173 8.72 18.68 -11.06
N LEU A 174 8.53 17.79 -10.08
CA LEU A 174 7.35 16.96 -10.01
C LEU A 174 6.09 17.80 -9.73
N LYS A 175 6.16 18.81 -8.86
CA LYS A 175 5.05 19.75 -8.60
C LYS A 175 4.63 20.47 -9.88
N THR A 176 5.58 21.07 -10.61
CA THR A 176 5.31 21.73 -11.87
C THR A 176 4.69 20.76 -12.90
N GLN A 177 5.18 19.53 -12.99
CA GLN A 177 4.60 18.55 -13.90
C GLN A 177 3.17 18.15 -13.50
N ALA A 178 2.88 18.02 -12.20
CA ALA A 178 1.55 17.69 -11.70
C ALA A 178 0.51 18.77 -12.01
N GLU A 179 0.92 20.03 -12.08
CA GLU A 179 0.05 21.15 -12.47
C GLU A 179 -0.35 21.09 -13.96
N TYR A 180 0.56 20.62 -14.83
CA TYR A 180 0.33 20.55 -16.28
C TYR A 180 -0.32 19.25 -16.74
N TYR A 181 -0.08 18.14 -16.05
CA TYR A 181 -0.56 16.81 -16.43
C TYR A 181 -1.62 16.34 -15.45
N SER A 182 -2.88 16.31 -15.88
CA SER A 182 -3.95 15.62 -15.16
C SER A 182 -3.58 14.14 -14.98
N VAL A 183 -3.65 13.66 -13.77
CA VAL A 183 -3.53 12.21 -13.48
C VAL A 183 -4.73 11.53 -14.11
N LYS A 184 -4.49 10.75 -15.18
CA LYS A 184 -5.50 9.88 -15.80
C LYS A 184 -5.53 8.52 -15.13
#